data_33fecc1ab13eca5149a7aa8d8a666000
#
_entry.id   33fecc1ab13eca5149a7aa8d8a666000
#
_cell.length_a   1.000
_cell.length_b   1.000
_cell.length_c   1.000
_cell.angle_alpha   90.00
_cell.angle_beta   90.00
_cell.angle_gamma   90.00
#
_symmetry.space_group_name_H-M   'P 1'
#
loop_
_entity.id
_entity.type
_entity.pdbx_description
1 polymer ?
#
loop_
_entity_poly.entity_id
_entity_poly.type
_entity_poly.pdbx_seq_one_letter_code
_entity_poly.pdbx_strand_id
1 'polypeptide(L)'
;MNTRQRAYLRGHAAERRCALLLRLKGWRILERRYRTPVGEIDLIAKRGRIIAAIEIKARQTLIEALEAVTPHQQRRIERAAQAFLSRHPKWRNLGFRFDVMAVTPRQWPKHVTDAWRPESD
;
A
#
# COMPACT_ATOMS: atom_id res chain seq x y z
N MET A 1 14.52 12.32 21.45
CA MET A 1 14.24 11.61 20.20
C MET A 1 14.52 12.53 19.02
N ASN A 2 15.32 12.10 18.05
CA ASN A 2 15.65 12.92 16.90
C ASN A 2 14.56 12.87 15.81
N THR A 3 14.68 13.69 14.79
CA THR A 3 13.70 13.80 13.73
C THR A 3 13.51 12.49 12.97
N ARG A 4 14.61 11.75 12.72
CA ARG A 4 14.55 10.46 12.03
C ARG A 4 13.79 9.43 12.82
N GLN A 5 14.01 9.35 14.12
CA GLN A 5 13.29 8.43 14.99
C GLN A 5 11.80 8.76 15.07
N ARG A 6 11.46 10.05 15.13
CA ARG A 6 10.06 10.48 15.14
C ARG A 6 9.36 10.11 13.84
N ALA A 7 10.03 10.30 12.70
CA ALA A 7 9.46 9.93 11.40
C ALA A 7 9.24 8.41 11.30
N TYR A 8 10.20 7.62 11.80
CA TYR A 8 10.09 6.16 11.83
C TYR A 8 8.88 5.71 12.66
N LEU A 9 8.72 6.27 13.86
CA LEU A 9 7.59 5.91 14.73
C LEU A 9 6.25 6.31 14.13
N ARG A 10 6.17 7.47 13.47
CA ARG A 10 4.94 7.88 12.78
C ARG A 10 4.60 6.94 11.64
N GLY A 11 5.60 6.51 10.88
CA GLY A 11 5.40 5.55 9.79
C GLY A 11 4.86 4.22 10.29
N HIS A 12 5.41 3.71 11.41
CA HIS A 12 4.93 2.49 12.03
C HIS A 12 3.52 2.62 12.56
N ALA A 13 3.20 3.76 13.19
CA ALA A 13 1.86 4.02 13.70
C ALA A 13 0.85 4.08 12.56
N ALA A 14 1.20 4.75 11.45
CA ALA A 14 0.35 4.83 10.28
C ALA A 14 0.10 3.44 9.69
N GLU A 15 1.13 2.62 9.56
CA GLU A 15 1.00 1.26 9.05
C GLU A 15 0.07 0.42 9.92
N ARG A 16 0.23 0.48 11.24
CA ARG A 16 -0.62 -0.28 12.16
C ARG A 16 -2.07 0.14 12.07
N ARG A 17 -2.34 1.44 11.95
CA ARG A 17 -3.70 1.95 11.82
C ARG A 17 -4.33 1.50 10.50
N CYS A 18 -3.57 1.53 9.42
CA CYS A 18 -4.04 1.05 8.14
C CYS A 18 -4.34 -0.45 8.17
N ALA A 19 -3.44 -1.25 8.75
CA ALA A 19 -3.64 -2.68 8.87
C ALA A 19 -4.87 -3.00 9.72
N LEU A 20 -5.07 -2.28 10.83
CA LEU A 20 -6.25 -2.46 11.66
C LEU A 20 -7.54 -2.17 10.89
N LEU A 21 -7.58 -1.03 10.19
CA LEU A 21 -8.76 -0.66 9.41
C LEU A 21 -9.07 -1.70 8.33
N LEU A 22 -8.05 -2.19 7.64
CA LEU A 22 -8.22 -3.22 6.62
C LEU A 22 -8.81 -4.50 7.21
N ARG A 23 -8.29 -4.94 8.36
CA ARG A 23 -8.81 -6.13 9.04
C ARG A 23 -10.26 -5.95 9.46
N LEU A 24 -10.61 -4.78 9.97
CA LEU A 24 -11.99 -4.47 10.34
C LEU A 24 -12.93 -4.52 9.14
N LYS A 25 -12.42 -4.27 7.94
CA LYS A 25 -13.19 -4.32 6.69
C LYS A 25 -13.12 -5.68 6.01
N GLY A 26 -12.54 -6.67 6.66
CA GLY A 26 -12.50 -8.04 6.14
C GLY A 26 -11.31 -8.36 5.26
N TRP A 27 -10.30 -7.52 5.22
CA TRP A 27 -9.07 -7.79 4.48
C TRP A 27 -8.13 -8.65 5.31
N ARG A 28 -7.47 -9.59 4.65
CA ARG A 28 -6.41 -10.39 5.22
C ARG A 28 -5.07 -9.77 4.79
N ILE A 29 -4.22 -9.45 5.75
CA ILE A 29 -2.89 -8.92 5.45
C ILE A 29 -1.99 -10.09 5.06
N LEU A 30 -1.49 -10.08 3.83
CA LEU A 30 -0.61 -11.13 3.33
C LEU A 30 0.85 -10.80 3.60
N GLU A 31 1.25 -9.56 3.38
CA GLU A 31 2.62 -9.11 3.60
C GLU A 31 2.63 -7.68 4.13
N ARG A 32 3.63 -7.39 4.94
CA ARG A 32 3.96 -6.04 5.40
C ARG A 32 5.37 -5.72 4.94
N ARG A 33 5.56 -4.52 4.38
CA ARG A 33 6.89 -4.07 3.93
C ARG A 33 7.53 -5.09 3.03
N TYR A 34 6.81 -5.44 1.99
CA TYR A 34 7.31 -6.40 1.02
C TYR A 34 8.39 -5.73 0.18
N ARG A 35 9.64 -6.16 0.35
CA ARG A 35 10.79 -5.56 -0.32
C ARG A 35 11.41 -6.53 -1.29
N THR A 36 11.73 -6.01 -2.49
CA THR A 36 12.42 -6.75 -3.53
C THR A 36 13.52 -5.87 -4.11
N PRO A 37 14.47 -6.43 -4.87
CA PRO A 37 15.48 -5.61 -5.55
C PRO A 37 14.88 -4.61 -6.54
N VAL A 38 13.66 -4.85 -7.04
CA VAL A 38 13.04 -4.02 -8.09
C VAL A 38 11.97 -3.07 -7.56
N GLY A 39 11.59 -3.19 -6.30
CA GLY A 39 10.60 -2.29 -5.71
C GLY A 39 10.08 -2.80 -4.38
N GLU A 40 9.15 -2.04 -3.79
CA GLU A 40 8.61 -2.37 -2.48
C GLU A 40 7.15 -1.98 -2.38
N ILE A 41 6.42 -2.66 -1.48
CA ILE A 41 5.01 -2.42 -1.23
C ILE A 41 4.81 -2.37 0.28
N ASP A 42 4.11 -1.33 0.77
CA ASP A 42 3.88 -1.18 2.21
C ASP A 42 3.01 -2.30 2.78
N LEU A 43 1.89 -2.59 2.15
CA LEU A 43 1.00 -3.68 2.55
C LEU A 43 0.49 -4.40 1.31
N ILE A 44 0.40 -5.73 1.40
CA ILE A 44 -0.32 -6.54 0.42
C ILE A 44 -1.45 -7.22 1.18
N ALA A 45 -2.67 -7.04 0.70
CA ALA A 45 -3.85 -7.56 1.39
C ALA A 45 -4.80 -8.25 0.40
N LYS A 46 -5.58 -9.19 0.91
CA LYS A 46 -6.51 -9.97 0.09
C LYS A 46 -7.89 -9.92 0.71
N ARG A 47 -8.90 -9.71 -0.13
CA ARG A 47 -10.31 -9.82 0.27
C ARG A 47 -11.07 -10.45 -0.89
N GLY A 48 -11.66 -11.63 -0.66
CA GLY A 48 -12.35 -12.36 -1.70
C GLY A 48 -11.41 -12.71 -2.84
N ARG A 49 -11.76 -12.30 -4.06
CA ARG A 49 -10.97 -12.58 -5.25
C ARG A 49 -10.11 -11.37 -5.68
N ILE A 50 -9.80 -10.47 -4.76
CA ILE A 50 -9.00 -9.29 -5.05
C ILE A 50 -7.79 -9.25 -4.12
N ILE A 51 -6.62 -9.01 -4.70
CA ILE A 51 -5.40 -8.68 -3.96
C ILE A 51 -5.08 -7.22 -4.24
N ALA A 52 -4.78 -6.47 -3.20
CA ALA A 52 -4.41 -5.06 -3.30
C ALA A 52 -2.99 -4.86 -2.84
N ALA A 53 -2.20 -4.18 -3.66
CA ALA A 53 -0.91 -3.60 -3.26
C ALA A 53 -1.21 -2.19 -2.77
N ILE A 54 -0.89 -1.91 -1.52
CA ILE A 54 -1.33 -0.69 -0.85
C ILE A 54 -0.13 0.15 -0.45
N GLU A 55 -0.10 1.39 -0.92
CA GLU A 55 0.90 2.38 -0.51
C GLU A 55 0.30 3.27 0.57
N ILE A 56 1.05 3.48 1.65
CA ILE A 56 0.61 4.29 2.78
C ILE A 56 1.32 5.64 2.73
N LYS A 57 0.56 6.72 2.76
CA LYS A 57 1.11 8.08 2.76
C LYS A 57 0.48 8.89 3.90
N ALA A 58 1.31 9.37 4.81
CA ALA A 58 0.88 10.24 5.89
C ALA A 58 1.17 11.69 5.48
N ARG A 59 0.11 12.46 5.25
CA ARG A 59 0.19 13.85 4.81
C ARG A 59 -0.91 14.66 5.49
N GLN A 60 -0.89 15.99 5.31
CA GLN A 60 -1.89 16.86 5.91
C GLN A 60 -3.26 16.70 5.25
N THR A 61 -3.28 16.43 3.93
CA THR A 61 -4.53 16.29 3.18
C THR A 61 -4.52 15.04 2.32
N LEU A 62 -5.72 14.61 1.92
CA LEU A 62 -5.87 13.48 1.01
C LEU A 62 -5.18 13.74 -0.33
N ILE A 63 -5.33 14.95 -0.88
CA ILE A 63 -4.72 15.30 -2.16
C ILE A 63 -3.20 15.20 -2.07
N GLU A 64 -2.61 15.72 -1.00
CA GLU A 64 -1.15 15.63 -0.81
C GLU A 64 -0.69 14.17 -0.73
N ALA A 65 -1.48 13.32 -0.07
CA ALA A 65 -1.13 11.90 0.05
C ALA A 65 -1.17 11.21 -1.32
N LEU A 66 -2.18 11.50 -2.13
CA LEU A 66 -2.29 10.91 -3.47
C LEU A 66 -1.19 11.41 -4.39
N GLU A 67 -0.88 12.70 -4.35
CA GLU A 67 0.19 13.29 -5.16
C GLU A 67 1.58 12.79 -4.76
N ALA A 68 1.74 12.34 -3.51
CA ALA A 68 3.01 11.83 -3.03
C ALA A 68 3.40 10.49 -3.67
N VAL A 69 2.44 9.77 -4.25
CA VAL A 69 2.73 8.53 -4.98
C VAL A 69 3.08 8.89 -6.42
N THR A 70 4.37 9.16 -6.66
CA THR A 70 4.86 9.60 -7.96
C THR A 70 4.80 8.47 -9.00
N PRO A 71 4.82 8.80 -10.31
CA PRO A 71 4.92 7.76 -11.35
C PRO A 71 6.10 6.83 -11.17
N HIS A 72 7.24 7.35 -10.74
CA HIS A 72 8.40 6.50 -10.44
C HIS A 72 8.10 5.49 -9.34
N GLN A 73 7.46 5.95 -8.26
CA GLN A 73 7.08 5.10 -7.14
C GLN A 73 6.03 4.08 -7.55
N GLN A 74 5.05 4.49 -8.37
CA GLN A 74 4.03 3.59 -8.89
C GLN A 74 4.67 2.42 -9.66
N ARG A 75 5.66 2.69 -10.50
CA ARG A 75 6.35 1.65 -11.25
C ARG A 75 7.12 0.70 -10.35
N ARG A 76 7.74 1.21 -9.29
CA ARG A 76 8.43 0.37 -8.33
C ARG A 76 7.45 -0.56 -7.60
N ILE A 77 6.29 -0.05 -7.24
CA ILE A 77 5.22 -0.85 -6.62
C ILE A 77 4.72 -1.92 -7.60
N GLU A 78 4.51 -1.56 -8.87
CA GLU A 78 4.07 -2.49 -9.90
C GLU A 78 5.06 -3.63 -10.11
N ARG A 79 6.36 -3.33 -10.11
CA ARG A 79 7.39 -4.36 -10.25
C ARG A 79 7.44 -5.29 -9.05
N ALA A 80 7.30 -4.74 -7.85
CA ALA A 80 7.22 -5.56 -6.64
C ALA A 80 5.99 -6.46 -6.66
N ALA A 81 4.86 -5.96 -7.18
CA ALA A 81 3.64 -6.75 -7.33
C ALA A 81 3.83 -7.91 -8.30
N GLN A 82 4.52 -7.68 -9.42
CA GLN A 82 4.84 -8.76 -10.36
C GLN A 82 5.71 -9.82 -9.71
N ALA A 83 6.72 -9.39 -8.94
CA ALA A 83 7.58 -10.30 -8.21
C ALA A 83 6.78 -11.13 -7.19
N PHE A 84 5.85 -10.49 -6.50
CA PHE A 84 4.98 -11.18 -5.54
C PHE A 84 4.14 -12.25 -6.23
N LEU A 85 3.48 -11.90 -7.31
CA LEU A 85 2.60 -12.84 -8.04
C LEU A 85 3.39 -14.00 -8.64
N SER A 86 4.62 -13.77 -9.10
CA SER A 86 5.45 -14.83 -9.65
C SER A 86 5.83 -15.86 -8.58
N ARG A 87 5.87 -15.47 -7.32
CA ARG A 87 6.14 -16.36 -6.19
C ARG A 87 4.89 -17.00 -5.63
N HIS A 88 3.70 -16.58 -6.07
CA HIS A 88 2.42 -17.07 -5.58
C HIS A 88 1.51 -17.41 -6.76
N PRO A 89 1.85 -18.44 -7.56
CA PRO A 89 1.10 -18.77 -8.77
C PRO A 89 -0.38 -19.06 -8.51
N LYS A 90 -0.72 -19.50 -7.29
CA LYS A 90 -2.10 -19.83 -6.93
C LYS A 90 -3.03 -18.59 -6.99
N TRP A 91 -2.46 -17.39 -6.98
CA TRP A 91 -3.25 -16.16 -6.97
C TRP A 91 -3.23 -15.40 -8.29
N ARG A 92 -2.56 -15.90 -9.32
CA ARG A 92 -2.41 -15.14 -10.58
C ARG A 92 -3.73 -14.90 -11.32
N ASN A 93 -4.77 -15.69 -11.02
CA ASN A 93 -6.08 -15.53 -11.66
C ASN A 93 -7.03 -14.64 -10.86
N LEU A 94 -6.56 -14.10 -9.73
CA LEU A 94 -7.33 -13.14 -8.95
C LEU A 94 -7.16 -11.73 -9.51
N GLY A 95 -8.12 -10.85 -9.20
CA GLY A 95 -7.95 -9.44 -9.50
C GLY A 95 -6.80 -8.87 -8.70
N PHE A 96 -6.01 -7.99 -9.31
CA PHE A 96 -4.93 -7.29 -8.63
C PHE A 96 -5.12 -5.79 -8.80
N ARG A 97 -4.97 -5.06 -7.71
CA ARG A 97 -5.33 -3.65 -7.67
C ARG A 97 -4.28 -2.86 -6.91
N PHE A 98 -4.09 -1.59 -7.30
CA PHE A 98 -3.17 -0.68 -6.63
C PHE A 98 -3.96 0.37 -5.88
N ASP A 99 -3.80 0.39 -4.56
CA ASP A 99 -4.55 1.25 -3.68
C ASP A 99 -3.61 2.18 -2.90
N VAL A 100 -4.15 3.29 -2.42
CA VAL A 100 -3.45 4.20 -1.52
C VAL A 100 -4.26 4.32 -0.24
N MET A 101 -3.58 4.27 0.89
CA MET A 101 -4.20 4.63 2.17
C MET A 101 -3.58 5.92 2.65
N ALA A 102 -4.41 6.94 2.75
CA ALA A 102 -3.98 8.27 3.18
C ALA A 102 -4.24 8.44 4.67
N VAL A 103 -3.17 8.70 5.42
CA VAL A 103 -3.26 8.95 6.86
C VAL A 103 -3.14 10.45 7.07
N THR A 104 -4.26 11.08 7.43
CA THR A 104 -4.33 12.51 7.69
C THR A 104 -4.57 12.76 9.17
N PRO A 105 -4.21 13.97 9.70
CA PRO A 105 -4.34 14.22 11.14
C PRO A 105 -5.76 14.06 11.65
N ARG A 106 -5.90 13.43 12.82
CA ARG A 106 -7.14 13.32 13.58
C ARG A 106 -8.28 12.59 12.86
N GLN A 107 -7.94 11.78 11.85
CA GLN A 107 -8.94 11.01 11.10
C GLN A 107 -8.46 9.57 10.94
N TRP A 108 -9.42 8.67 10.73
CA TRP A 108 -9.09 7.32 10.31
C TRP A 108 -8.43 7.34 8.94
N PRO A 109 -7.54 6.38 8.64
CA PRO A 109 -6.98 6.30 7.30
C PRO A 109 -8.08 6.22 6.25
N LYS A 110 -7.87 6.90 5.13
CA LYS A 110 -8.78 6.85 3.99
C LYS A 110 -8.23 5.89 2.97
N HIS A 111 -9.02 4.89 2.62
CA HIS A 111 -8.62 3.86 1.67
C HIS A 111 -9.13 4.24 0.29
N VAL A 112 -8.22 4.65 -0.58
CA VAL A 112 -8.52 4.98 -1.98
C VAL A 112 -8.22 3.76 -2.82
N THR A 113 -9.28 3.10 -3.27
CA THR A 113 -9.15 1.87 -4.04
C THR A 113 -8.92 2.18 -5.52
N ASP A 114 -8.14 1.32 -6.19
CA ASP A 114 -7.85 1.45 -7.63
C ASP A 114 -7.33 2.86 -7.94
N ALA A 115 -6.33 3.28 -7.16
CA ALA A 115 -5.81 4.64 -7.22
C ALA A 115 -5.08 4.94 -8.52
N TRP A 116 -4.49 3.93 -9.13
CA TRP A 116 -3.91 4.04 -10.48
C TRP A 116 -3.89 2.64 -11.10
N ARG A 117 -3.71 2.62 -12.42
CA ARG A 117 -3.54 1.38 -13.18
C ARG A 117 -2.23 1.43 -13.96
N PRO A 118 -1.50 0.29 -14.03
CA PRO A 118 -0.29 0.25 -14.86
C PRO A 118 -0.61 0.63 -16.30
N GLU A 119 0.32 1.33 -16.96
CA GLU A 119 0.16 1.68 -18.34
C GLU A 119 0.26 0.42 -19.20
N SER A 120 -0.62 0.33 -20.21
CA SER A 120 -0.57 -0.75 -21.19
C SER A 120 0.48 -0.41 -22.25
N ASP A 121 1.31 -1.38 -22.61
CA ASP A 121 2.25 -1.23 -23.71
C ASP A 121 1.55 -1.45 -25.06
#